data_08fab8d6e6baf9b58c23a2507d885d39
#
_entry.id   08fab8d6e6baf9b58c23a2507d885d39
#
_cell.length_a   1.000
_cell.length_b   1.000
_cell.length_c   1.000
_cell.angle_alpha   90.00
_cell.angle_beta   90.00
_cell.angle_gamma   90.00
#
_symmetry.space_group_name_H-M   'P 1'
#
loop_
_entity.id
_entity.type
_entity.pdbx_description
1 polymer ?
#
loop_
_entity_poly.entity_id
_entity_poly.type
_entity_poly.pdbx_seq_one_letter_code
_entity_poly.pdbx_strand_id
1 'polypeptide(L)'
;MSFASLYKRINSPIRKNMFASFLGILLNIANQLVLIPFYIRTWGNELYGDWIVLTSATAFFQMTDGGLNMVTQNLFAIRLAEHKQKECDTLITNNILIIAAVGGLSLLLWWVSTFFFDIKEYLSLGRLTTLEATWIFTALAVNIFIKMLFGVPNAIYRATHNMSRGMYLDYVATLLTIAITGLVLYLDLPLTWLSSLLILPYIVLLPFKVWDAKKFYNYRFTWNSINLRELRSLLFPSVSFLFFPLGHTIVLQGYTLLVNRFFGADSVVLFNTTRTLCNSTKGLLGIINSSVWPEYSISYGEKDYERMRALHRKAVKWTFLGAIAASLALLIIGPYLYDFWTQGAILFSYSLMASFLVILVLESVWTASSITLIATNNHTKLGVLYIASALTSLALAFTLASWRSSLSQVVLSLLVAHMIMATYTTKYGRRLNSGTS
;
A
#
# COMPACT_ATOMS: atom_id res chain seq x y z
N MET A 1 37.23 -6.79 5.78
CA MET A 1 36.33 -7.01 4.62
C MET A 1 36.54 -5.87 3.62
N SER A 2 36.80 -6.15 2.32
CA SER A 2 37.04 -5.09 1.32
C SER A 2 35.75 -4.28 1.07
N PHE A 3 35.90 -2.96 0.89
CA PHE A 3 34.79 -2.04 0.58
C PHE A 3 34.00 -2.49 -0.67
N ALA A 4 34.68 -3.09 -1.65
CA ALA A 4 34.08 -3.66 -2.85
C ALA A 4 33.20 -4.89 -2.57
N SER A 5 33.57 -5.74 -1.59
CA SER A 5 32.77 -6.90 -1.20
C SER A 5 31.52 -6.51 -0.43
N LEU A 6 31.61 -5.47 0.42
CA LEU A 6 30.47 -4.87 1.13
C LEU A 6 29.50 -4.21 0.15
N TYR A 7 30.01 -3.45 -0.83
CA TYR A 7 29.22 -2.82 -1.88
C TYR A 7 28.46 -3.83 -2.76
N LYS A 8 29.11 -4.94 -3.11
CA LYS A 8 28.49 -6.03 -3.90
C LYS A 8 27.42 -6.78 -3.10
N ARG A 9 27.61 -6.95 -1.79
CA ARG A 9 26.65 -7.61 -0.88
C ARG A 9 25.39 -6.77 -0.63
N ILE A 10 25.52 -5.45 -0.49
CA ILE A 10 24.38 -4.53 -0.29
C ILE A 10 23.58 -4.32 -1.56
N ASN A 11 24.23 -4.17 -2.71
CA ASN A 11 23.55 -3.80 -3.96
C ASN A 11 22.80 -4.95 -4.66
N SER A 12 23.17 -6.21 -4.40
CA SER A 12 22.53 -7.36 -5.07
C SER A 12 21.07 -7.58 -4.63
N PRO A 13 20.71 -7.63 -3.33
CA PRO A 13 19.32 -7.78 -2.90
C PRO A 13 18.46 -6.59 -3.31
N ILE A 14 18.98 -5.36 -3.17
CA ILE A 14 18.24 -4.13 -3.52
C ILE A 14 17.85 -4.14 -5.00
N ARG A 15 18.79 -4.45 -5.91
CA ARG A 15 18.48 -4.50 -7.36
C ARG A 15 17.43 -5.56 -7.69
N LYS A 16 17.50 -6.74 -7.07
CA LYS A 16 16.50 -7.81 -7.25
C LYS A 16 15.12 -7.34 -6.77
N ASN A 17 15.08 -6.68 -5.60
CA ASN A 17 13.85 -6.15 -5.04
C ASN A 17 13.26 -5.03 -5.90
N MET A 18 14.09 -4.14 -6.45
CA MET A 18 13.65 -3.09 -7.39
C MET A 18 13.03 -3.69 -8.66
N PHE A 19 13.69 -4.67 -9.26
CA PHE A 19 13.18 -5.34 -10.45
C PHE A 19 11.86 -6.06 -10.16
N ALA A 20 11.77 -6.77 -9.05
CA ALA A 20 10.54 -7.42 -8.63
C ALA A 20 9.42 -6.38 -8.41
N SER A 21 9.69 -5.28 -7.69
CA SER A 21 8.69 -4.20 -7.48
C SER A 21 8.21 -3.58 -8.80
N PHE A 22 9.11 -3.36 -9.75
CA PHE A 22 8.76 -2.85 -11.07
C PHE A 22 7.81 -3.82 -11.83
N LEU A 23 8.12 -5.12 -11.82
CA LEU A 23 7.24 -6.13 -12.40
C LEU A 23 5.85 -6.13 -11.75
N GLY A 24 5.77 -5.96 -10.43
CA GLY A 24 4.50 -5.86 -9.72
C GLY A 24 3.66 -4.67 -10.16
N ILE A 25 4.28 -3.52 -10.38
CA ILE A 25 3.58 -2.33 -10.89
C ILE A 25 3.06 -2.59 -12.31
N LEU A 26 3.89 -3.15 -13.19
CA LEU A 26 3.46 -3.49 -14.55
C LEU A 26 2.30 -4.49 -14.53
N LEU A 27 2.35 -5.49 -13.66
CA LEU A 27 1.31 -6.50 -13.53
C LEU A 27 -0.02 -5.88 -13.06
N ASN A 28 0.03 -4.93 -12.10
CA ASN A 28 -1.16 -4.22 -11.63
C ASN A 28 -1.76 -3.33 -12.73
N ILE A 29 -0.94 -2.62 -13.48
CA ILE A 29 -1.39 -1.80 -14.61
C ILE A 29 -2.02 -2.69 -15.69
N ALA A 30 -1.37 -3.78 -16.06
CA ALA A 30 -1.88 -4.72 -17.04
C ALA A 30 -3.22 -5.34 -16.58
N ASN A 31 -3.33 -5.72 -15.31
CA ASN A 31 -4.57 -6.24 -14.73
C ASN A 31 -5.73 -5.25 -14.90
N GLN A 32 -5.51 -3.97 -14.56
CA GLN A 32 -6.54 -2.94 -14.69
C GLN A 32 -6.90 -2.66 -16.14
N LEU A 33 -5.90 -2.52 -17.03
CA LEU A 33 -6.15 -2.18 -18.43
C LEU A 33 -6.81 -3.33 -19.20
N VAL A 34 -6.46 -4.58 -18.90
CA VAL A 34 -6.95 -5.75 -19.64
C VAL A 34 -8.32 -6.20 -19.14
N LEU A 35 -8.52 -6.33 -17.82
CA LEU A 35 -9.75 -6.96 -17.31
C LEU A 35 -10.98 -6.05 -17.37
N ILE A 36 -10.84 -4.74 -17.22
CA ILE A 36 -11.99 -3.82 -17.20
C ILE A 36 -12.85 -3.92 -18.47
N PRO A 37 -12.28 -3.85 -19.69
CA PRO A 37 -13.07 -4.01 -20.91
C PRO A 37 -13.79 -5.36 -20.98
N PHE A 38 -13.16 -6.46 -20.51
CA PHE A 38 -13.77 -7.77 -20.49
C PHE A 38 -14.96 -7.83 -19.51
N TYR A 39 -14.83 -7.25 -18.30
CA TYR A 39 -15.94 -7.16 -17.36
C TYR A 39 -17.15 -6.46 -17.96
N ILE A 40 -16.93 -5.29 -18.58
CA ILE A 40 -18.02 -4.50 -19.18
C ILE A 40 -18.67 -5.25 -20.34
N ARG A 41 -17.86 -5.93 -21.17
CA ARG A 41 -18.36 -6.68 -22.33
C ARG A 41 -19.21 -7.88 -21.93
N THR A 42 -18.77 -8.61 -20.88
CA THR A 42 -19.43 -9.86 -20.46
C THR A 42 -20.64 -9.60 -19.56
N TRP A 43 -20.48 -8.72 -18.56
CA TRP A 43 -21.52 -8.50 -17.54
C TRP A 43 -22.35 -7.24 -17.77
N GLY A 44 -21.92 -6.35 -18.63
CA GLY A 44 -22.52 -5.03 -18.80
C GLY A 44 -22.20 -4.09 -17.62
N ASN A 45 -22.61 -2.84 -17.77
CA ASN A 45 -22.26 -1.80 -16.81
C ASN A 45 -22.92 -2.00 -15.42
N GLU A 46 -24.15 -2.51 -15.38
CA GLU A 46 -24.87 -2.65 -14.10
C GLU A 46 -24.25 -3.73 -13.21
N LEU A 47 -24.03 -4.95 -13.73
CA LEU A 47 -23.47 -6.04 -12.94
C LEU A 47 -22.00 -5.78 -12.60
N TYR A 48 -21.25 -5.15 -13.51
CA TYR A 48 -19.90 -4.69 -13.21
C TYR A 48 -19.90 -3.58 -12.14
N GLY A 49 -20.91 -2.70 -12.16
CA GLY A 49 -21.13 -1.72 -11.10
C GLY A 49 -21.33 -2.38 -9.74
N ASP A 50 -22.22 -3.36 -9.65
CA ASP A 50 -22.47 -4.13 -8.43
C ASP A 50 -21.17 -4.80 -7.92
N TRP A 51 -20.36 -5.36 -8.83
CA TRP A 51 -19.04 -5.92 -8.50
C TRP A 51 -18.10 -4.87 -7.89
N ILE A 52 -18.02 -3.68 -8.48
CA ILE A 52 -17.16 -2.58 -7.95
C ILE A 52 -17.64 -2.17 -6.55
N VAL A 53 -18.95 -2.06 -6.33
CA VAL A 53 -19.51 -1.70 -5.03
C VAL A 53 -19.16 -2.75 -3.98
N LEU A 54 -19.36 -4.04 -4.27
CA LEU A 54 -19.06 -5.14 -3.35
C LEU A 54 -17.55 -5.25 -3.04
N THR A 55 -16.69 -5.13 -4.07
CA THR A 55 -15.24 -5.15 -3.87
C THR A 55 -14.77 -3.92 -3.07
N SER A 56 -15.38 -2.75 -3.28
CA SER A 56 -15.08 -1.54 -2.52
C SER A 56 -15.51 -1.65 -1.07
N ALA A 57 -16.69 -2.21 -0.81
CA ALA A 57 -17.19 -2.43 0.55
C ALA A 57 -16.33 -3.45 1.29
N THR A 58 -15.94 -4.56 0.64
CA THR A 58 -15.06 -5.55 1.26
C THR A 58 -13.63 -5.06 1.47
N ALA A 59 -13.18 -4.02 0.75
CA ALA A 59 -11.86 -3.43 0.97
C ALA A 59 -11.68 -2.87 2.40
N PHE A 60 -12.76 -2.55 3.11
CA PHE A 60 -12.68 -2.19 4.54
C PHE A 60 -12.11 -3.33 5.40
N PHE A 61 -12.30 -4.59 5.03
CA PHE A 61 -11.65 -5.71 5.73
C PHE A 61 -10.13 -5.72 5.54
N GLN A 62 -9.59 -5.14 4.47
CA GLN A 62 -8.15 -4.98 4.33
C GLN A 62 -7.58 -4.02 5.37
N MET A 63 -8.38 -3.07 5.87
CA MET A 63 -7.96 -2.19 6.96
C MET A 63 -7.81 -2.94 8.28
N THR A 64 -8.45 -4.11 8.44
CA THR A 64 -8.29 -4.94 9.65
C THR A 64 -6.89 -5.55 9.73
N ASP A 65 -6.16 -5.70 8.60
CA ASP A 65 -4.73 -5.99 8.62
C ASP A 65 -3.97 -4.90 9.39
N GLY A 66 -4.42 -3.64 9.32
CA GLY A 66 -3.86 -2.52 10.07
C GLY A 66 -2.34 -2.41 9.98
N GLY A 67 -1.74 -3.00 8.93
CA GLY A 67 -0.30 -3.16 8.83
C GLY A 67 0.26 -4.31 9.67
N LEU A 68 -0.57 -5.23 10.20
CA LEU A 68 -0.15 -6.33 11.05
C LEU A 68 0.96 -7.17 10.42
N ASN A 69 0.79 -7.57 9.15
CA ASN A 69 1.82 -8.29 8.41
C ASN A 69 3.10 -7.45 8.26
N MET A 70 2.96 -6.13 8.08
CA MET A 70 4.08 -5.21 7.90
C MET A 70 4.88 -5.03 9.20
N VAL A 71 4.20 -4.86 10.34
CA VAL A 71 4.81 -4.83 11.68
C VAL A 71 5.52 -6.15 11.97
N THR A 72 4.86 -7.28 11.71
CA THR A 72 5.45 -8.61 11.91
C THR A 72 6.69 -8.79 11.06
N GLN A 73 6.67 -8.39 9.78
CA GLN A 73 7.83 -8.46 8.89
C GLN A 73 9.01 -7.62 9.42
N ASN A 74 8.74 -6.41 9.92
CA ASN A 74 9.79 -5.55 10.48
C ASN A 74 10.37 -6.14 11.76
N LEU A 75 9.50 -6.53 12.72
CA LEU A 75 9.94 -7.09 14.00
C LEU A 75 10.67 -8.42 13.80
N PHE A 76 10.18 -9.27 12.89
CA PHE A 76 10.86 -10.54 12.58
C PHE A 76 12.27 -10.30 12.03
N ALA A 77 12.44 -9.35 11.11
CA ALA A 77 13.75 -9.01 10.57
C ALA A 77 14.70 -8.48 11.65
N ILE A 78 14.20 -7.64 12.56
CA ILE A 78 14.97 -7.11 13.70
C ILE A 78 15.36 -8.25 14.66
N ARG A 79 14.39 -9.07 15.09
CA ARG A 79 14.62 -10.15 16.06
C ARG A 79 15.54 -11.23 15.50
N LEU A 80 15.42 -11.54 14.21
CA LEU A 80 16.31 -12.52 13.57
C LEU A 80 17.75 -11.99 13.52
N ALA A 81 17.95 -10.71 13.22
CA ALA A 81 19.26 -10.06 13.22
C ALA A 81 19.87 -9.97 14.65
N GLU A 82 19.01 -9.88 15.68
CA GLU A 82 19.40 -9.97 17.10
C GLU A 82 19.65 -11.42 17.59
N HIS A 83 19.55 -12.43 16.72
CA HIS A 83 19.65 -13.86 17.04
C HIS A 83 18.59 -14.41 18.00
N LYS A 84 17.42 -13.76 18.12
CA LYS A 84 16.33 -14.12 19.03
C LYS A 84 15.31 -15.07 18.36
N GLN A 85 15.74 -16.29 18.04
CA GLN A 85 14.93 -17.25 17.27
C GLN A 85 13.59 -17.60 17.92
N LYS A 86 13.53 -17.79 19.25
CA LYS A 86 12.27 -18.09 19.95
C LYS A 86 11.25 -16.96 19.81
N GLU A 87 11.69 -15.71 19.85
CA GLU A 87 10.83 -14.55 19.65
C GLU A 87 10.32 -14.46 18.20
N CYS A 88 11.13 -14.89 17.21
CA CYS A 88 10.71 -14.98 15.81
C CYS A 88 9.58 -15.99 15.62
N ASP A 89 9.67 -17.18 16.23
CA ASP A 89 8.64 -18.21 16.18
C ASP A 89 7.35 -17.73 16.83
N THR A 90 7.45 -17.07 17.99
CA THR A 90 6.32 -16.45 18.69
C THR A 90 5.65 -15.37 17.85
N LEU A 91 6.40 -14.52 17.17
CA LEU A 91 5.87 -13.47 16.29
C LEU A 91 5.02 -14.05 15.15
N ILE A 92 5.51 -15.08 14.46
CA ILE A 92 4.76 -15.73 13.37
C ILE A 92 3.49 -16.38 13.92
N THR A 93 3.59 -17.12 15.04
CA THR A 93 2.44 -17.78 15.68
C THR A 93 1.38 -16.76 16.06
N ASN A 94 1.76 -15.68 16.75
CA ASN A 94 0.84 -14.63 17.17
C ASN A 94 0.21 -13.90 15.97
N ASN A 95 0.95 -13.64 14.90
CA ASN A 95 0.42 -13.03 13.68
C ASN A 95 -0.69 -13.89 13.06
N ILE A 96 -0.45 -15.20 12.89
CA ILE A 96 -1.45 -16.14 12.37
C ILE A 96 -2.70 -16.14 13.26
N LEU A 97 -2.52 -16.19 14.59
CA LEU A 97 -3.64 -16.21 15.54
C LEU A 97 -4.45 -14.91 15.52
N ILE A 98 -3.79 -13.75 15.43
CA ILE A 98 -4.48 -12.45 15.32
C ILE A 98 -5.29 -12.41 14.01
N ILE A 99 -4.70 -12.79 12.88
CA ILE A 99 -5.41 -12.82 11.60
C ILE A 99 -6.62 -13.73 11.68
N ALA A 100 -6.48 -14.94 12.27
CA ALA A 100 -7.57 -15.87 12.42
C ALA A 100 -8.67 -15.33 13.37
N ALA A 101 -8.30 -14.71 14.49
CA ALA A 101 -9.23 -14.13 15.45
C ALA A 101 -9.97 -12.93 14.86
N VAL A 102 -9.24 -11.98 14.25
CA VAL A 102 -9.85 -10.79 13.63
C VAL A 102 -10.71 -11.19 12.44
N GLY A 103 -10.21 -12.10 11.60
CA GLY A 103 -10.97 -12.63 10.46
C GLY A 103 -12.23 -13.36 10.88
N GLY A 104 -12.12 -14.27 11.86
CA GLY A 104 -13.26 -15.00 12.39
C GLY A 104 -14.31 -14.08 13.04
N LEU A 105 -13.86 -13.10 13.86
CA LEU A 105 -14.75 -12.11 14.47
C LEU A 105 -15.43 -11.23 13.41
N SER A 106 -14.68 -10.75 12.42
CA SER A 106 -15.23 -9.91 11.35
C SER A 106 -16.27 -10.67 10.51
N LEU A 107 -16.01 -11.94 10.18
CA LEU A 107 -16.96 -12.78 9.45
C LEU A 107 -18.18 -13.12 10.30
N LEU A 108 -18.00 -13.35 11.61
CA LEU A 108 -19.12 -13.55 12.53
C LEU A 108 -20.01 -12.32 12.63
N LEU A 109 -19.41 -11.13 12.81
CA LEU A 109 -20.15 -9.87 12.86
C LEU A 109 -20.86 -9.59 11.53
N TRP A 110 -20.19 -9.88 10.40
CA TRP A 110 -20.81 -9.82 9.08
C TRP A 110 -22.02 -10.75 9.00
N TRP A 111 -21.88 -12.02 9.37
CA TRP A 111 -22.97 -12.98 9.32
C TRP A 111 -24.13 -12.56 10.22
N VAL A 112 -23.87 -12.10 11.45
CA VAL A 112 -24.90 -11.57 12.35
C VAL A 112 -25.59 -10.34 11.73
N SER A 113 -24.86 -9.47 11.05
CA SER A 113 -25.44 -8.28 10.41
C SER A 113 -26.46 -8.62 9.31
N THR A 114 -26.31 -9.76 8.63
CA THR A 114 -27.24 -10.20 7.56
C THR A 114 -28.66 -10.51 8.08
N PHE A 115 -28.84 -10.70 9.40
CA PHE A 115 -30.17 -10.83 10.00
C PHE A 115 -30.88 -9.49 10.21
N PHE A 116 -30.15 -8.38 10.20
CA PHE A 116 -30.67 -7.05 10.49
C PHE A 116 -30.69 -6.13 9.27
N PHE A 117 -29.85 -6.37 8.28
CA PHE A 117 -29.66 -5.51 7.13
C PHE A 117 -29.65 -6.31 5.84
N ASP A 118 -30.42 -5.85 4.84
CA ASP A 118 -30.31 -6.33 3.47
C ASP A 118 -29.17 -5.60 2.77
N ILE A 119 -28.10 -6.35 2.44
CA ILE A 119 -26.93 -5.80 1.76
C ILE A 119 -27.29 -5.19 0.41
N LYS A 120 -28.27 -5.74 -0.32
CA LYS A 120 -28.70 -5.24 -1.61
C LYS A 120 -29.27 -3.84 -1.48
N GLU A 121 -30.18 -3.64 -0.53
CA GLU A 121 -30.80 -2.32 -0.28
C GLU A 121 -29.76 -1.33 0.24
N TYR A 122 -28.94 -1.75 1.23
CA TYR A 122 -27.95 -0.87 1.86
C TYR A 122 -26.90 -0.36 0.87
N LEU A 123 -26.42 -1.24 -0.03
CA LEU A 123 -25.44 -0.90 -1.06
C LEU A 123 -26.09 -0.45 -2.39
N SER A 124 -27.42 -0.40 -2.47
CA SER A 124 -28.17 -0.02 -3.67
C SER A 124 -27.75 -0.81 -4.92
N LEU A 125 -27.63 -2.15 -4.78
CA LEU A 125 -27.22 -3.02 -5.87
C LEU A 125 -28.35 -3.19 -6.90
N GLY A 126 -27.98 -3.14 -8.20
CA GLY A 126 -28.95 -3.15 -9.29
C GLY A 126 -29.45 -4.55 -9.65
N ARG A 127 -28.57 -5.43 -10.10
CA ARG A 127 -28.91 -6.72 -10.71
C ARG A 127 -28.83 -7.92 -9.77
N LEU A 128 -27.97 -7.87 -8.76
CA LEU A 128 -27.77 -9.00 -7.85
C LEU A 128 -28.98 -9.17 -6.92
N THR A 129 -29.31 -10.41 -6.62
CA THR A 129 -30.22 -10.76 -5.53
C THR A 129 -29.51 -10.59 -4.19
N THR A 130 -30.25 -10.44 -3.09
CA THR A 130 -29.69 -10.36 -1.73
C THR A 130 -28.81 -11.58 -1.41
N LEU A 131 -29.22 -12.77 -1.82
CA LEU A 131 -28.47 -14.00 -1.57
C LEU A 131 -27.14 -14.02 -2.32
N GLU A 132 -27.14 -13.66 -3.60
CA GLU A 132 -25.91 -13.54 -4.41
C GLU A 132 -24.96 -12.49 -3.86
N ALA A 133 -25.48 -11.31 -3.51
CA ALA A 133 -24.68 -10.22 -2.93
C ALA A 133 -24.04 -10.65 -1.60
N THR A 134 -24.80 -11.32 -0.72
CA THR A 134 -24.31 -11.86 0.56
C THR A 134 -23.23 -12.90 0.33
N TRP A 135 -23.43 -13.81 -0.62
CA TRP A 135 -22.45 -14.84 -0.99
C TRP A 135 -21.16 -14.21 -1.51
N ILE A 136 -21.26 -13.29 -2.48
CA ILE A 136 -20.11 -12.61 -3.09
C ILE A 136 -19.33 -11.83 -2.04
N PHE A 137 -20.02 -11.06 -1.21
CA PHE A 137 -19.38 -10.29 -0.14
C PHE A 137 -18.63 -11.20 0.85
N THR A 138 -19.27 -12.30 1.26
CA THR A 138 -18.66 -13.29 2.18
C THR A 138 -17.42 -13.92 1.53
N ALA A 139 -17.51 -14.37 0.27
CA ALA A 139 -16.40 -14.96 -0.45
C ALA A 139 -15.23 -13.97 -0.61
N LEU A 140 -15.52 -12.71 -0.93
CA LEU A 140 -14.50 -11.65 -1.01
C LEU A 140 -13.85 -11.37 0.35
N ALA A 141 -14.63 -11.33 1.43
CA ALA A 141 -14.11 -11.13 2.78
C ALA A 141 -13.18 -12.29 3.19
N VAL A 142 -13.60 -13.54 2.96
CA VAL A 142 -12.76 -14.74 3.20
C VAL A 142 -11.48 -14.67 2.38
N ASN A 143 -11.57 -14.27 1.10
CA ASN A 143 -10.41 -14.11 0.24
C ASN A 143 -9.39 -13.11 0.82
N ILE A 144 -9.84 -12.00 1.39
CA ILE A 144 -8.97 -11.01 2.03
C ILE A 144 -8.21 -11.64 3.19
N PHE A 145 -8.88 -12.37 4.09
CA PHE A 145 -8.22 -13.02 5.22
C PHE A 145 -7.24 -14.12 4.80
N ILE A 146 -7.57 -14.89 3.76
CA ILE A 146 -6.64 -15.87 3.20
C ILE A 146 -5.41 -15.19 2.58
N LYS A 147 -5.59 -14.05 1.89
CA LYS A 147 -4.46 -13.24 1.39
C LYS A 147 -3.58 -12.72 2.55
N MET A 148 -4.18 -12.33 3.67
CA MET A 148 -3.42 -11.92 4.86
C MET A 148 -2.56 -13.08 5.38
N LEU A 149 -3.11 -14.30 5.48
CA LEU A 149 -2.36 -15.50 5.85
C LEU A 149 -1.26 -15.83 4.83
N PHE A 150 -1.55 -15.67 3.53
CA PHE A 150 -0.57 -15.84 2.45
C PHE A 150 0.58 -14.84 2.54
N GLY A 151 0.36 -13.68 3.16
CA GLY A 151 1.36 -12.65 3.44
C GLY A 151 2.33 -12.98 4.58
N VAL A 152 1.96 -13.87 5.53
CA VAL A 152 2.76 -14.17 6.72
C VAL A 152 4.18 -14.66 6.40
N PRO A 153 4.42 -15.61 5.46
CA PRO A 153 5.76 -16.07 5.12
C PRO A 153 6.67 -14.98 4.54
N ASN A 154 6.12 -13.84 4.10
CA ASN A 154 6.93 -12.72 3.61
C ASN A 154 7.85 -12.13 4.69
N ALA A 155 7.54 -12.33 5.99
CA ALA A 155 8.43 -11.96 7.09
C ALA A 155 9.76 -12.70 7.00
N ILE A 156 9.74 -14.01 6.68
CA ILE A 156 10.93 -14.84 6.53
C ILE A 156 11.73 -14.41 5.30
N TYR A 157 11.09 -14.28 4.13
CA TYR A 157 11.77 -13.85 2.91
C TYR A 157 12.43 -12.48 3.07
N ARG A 158 11.77 -11.56 3.77
CA ARG A 158 12.28 -10.22 4.04
C ARG A 158 13.52 -10.26 4.93
N ALA A 159 13.47 -10.98 6.05
CA ALA A 159 14.53 -11.06 7.03
C ALA A 159 15.78 -11.81 6.52
N THR A 160 15.60 -12.71 5.53
CA THR A 160 16.67 -13.54 4.95
C THR A 160 17.19 -13.02 3.61
N HIS A 161 16.98 -11.73 3.28
CA HIS A 161 17.39 -11.10 2.02
C HIS A 161 16.79 -11.72 0.74
N ASN A 162 15.69 -12.47 0.88
CA ASN A 162 15.00 -13.15 -0.22
C ASN A 162 13.64 -12.50 -0.57
N MET A 163 13.45 -11.22 -0.24
CA MET A 163 12.17 -10.51 -0.42
C MET A 163 11.63 -10.63 -1.86
N SER A 164 12.50 -10.50 -2.88
CA SER A 164 12.10 -10.67 -4.29
C SER A 164 11.47 -12.03 -4.58
N ARG A 165 11.92 -13.11 -3.91
CA ARG A 165 11.35 -14.45 -4.06
C ARG A 165 9.92 -14.51 -3.53
N GLY A 166 9.66 -13.91 -2.35
CA GLY A 166 8.31 -13.77 -1.82
C GLY A 166 7.40 -12.99 -2.78
N MET A 167 7.90 -11.88 -3.33
CA MET A 167 7.16 -11.08 -4.32
C MET A 167 6.82 -11.86 -5.59
N TYR A 168 7.74 -12.68 -6.13
CA TYR A 168 7.45 -13.51 -7.30
C TYR A 168 6.35 -14.53 -7.02
N LEU A 169 6.31 -15.12 -5.82
CA LEU A 169 5.21 -16.01 -5.42
C LEU A 169 3.88 -15.26 -5.31
N ASP A 170 3.90 -14.01 -4.84
CA ASP A 170 2.72 -13.14 -4.82
C ASP A 170 2.25 -12.83 -6.26
N TYR A 171 3.19 -12.62 -7.20
CA TYR A 171 2.85 -12.38 -8.61
C TYR A 171 2.32 -13.63 -9.31
N VAL A 172 2.82 -14.82 -8.99
CA VAL A 172 2.24 -16.07 -9.48
C VAL A 172 0.79 -16.21 -9.02
N ALA A 173 0.50 -15.91 -7.74
CA ALA A 173 -0.88 -15.91 -7.26
C ALA A 173 -1.75 -14.88 -7.99
N THR A 174 -1.22 -13.68 -8.26
CA THR A 174 -1.91 -12.64 -9.03
C THR A 174 -2.18 -13.07 -10.47
N LEU A 175 -1.19 -13.67 -11.15
CA LEU A 175 -1.35 -14.18 -12.50
C LEU A 175 -2.41 -15.29 -12.59
N LEU A 176 -2.43 -16.20 -11.62
CA LEU A 176 -3.48 -17.22 -11.51
C LEU A 176 -4.85 -16.59 -11.26
N THR A 177 -4.92 -15.54 -10.44
CA THR A 177 -6.16 -14.78 -10.23
C THR A 177 -6.66 -14.16 -11.54
N ILE A 178 -5.75 -13.53 -12.32
CA ILE A 178 -6.09 -12.96 -13.64
C ILE A 178 -6.56 -14.07 -14.61
N ALA A 179 -5.87 -15.20 -14.65
CA ALA A 179 -6.22 -16.32 -15.50
C ALA A 179 -7.61 -16.90 -15.14
N ILE A 180 -7.89 -17.08 -13.85
CA ILE A 180 -9.21 -17.54 -13.36
C ILE A 180 -10.28 -16.52 -13.74
N THR A 181 -10.03 -15.23 -13.55
CA THR A 181 -10.96 -14.17 -13.94
C THR A 181 -11.24 -14.22 -15.44
N GLY A 182 -10.19 -14.31 -16.26
CA GLY A 182 -10.33 -14.43 -17.70
C GLY A 182 -11.12 -15.69 -18.12
N LEU A 183 -10.91 -16.82 -17.45
CA LEU A 183 -11.63 -18.07 -17.69
C LEU A 183 -13.12 -17.95 -17.33
N VAL A 184 -13.43 -17.36 -16.17
CA VAL A 184 -14.82 -17.13 -15.73
C VAL A 184 -15.56 -16.22 -16.71
N LEU A 185 -14.90 -15.15 -17.17
CA LEU A 185 -15.47 -14.24 -18.17
C LEU A 185 -15.62 -14.91 -19.55
N TYR A 186 -14.65 -15.72 -19.97
CA TYR A 186 -14.70 -16.44 -21.24
C TYR A 186 -15.83 -17.49 -21.28
N LEU A 187 -16.06 -18.16 -20.14
CA LEU A 187 -17.12 -19.17 -20.00
C LEU A 187 -18.48 -18.58 -19.62
N ASP A 188 -18.58 -17.24 -19.52
CA ASP A 188 -19.79 -16.51 -19.13
C ASP A 188 -20.41 -17.02 -17.81
N LEU A 189 -19.55 -17.34 -16.83
CA LEU A 189 -20.00 -17.85 -15.54
C LEU A 189 -20.53 -16.72 -14.64
N PRO A 190 -21.48 -17.02 -13.73
CA PRO A 190 -22.01 -16.05 -12.79
C PRO A 190 -20.93 -15.44 -11.89
N LEU A 191 -21.18 -14.22 -11.41
CA LEU A 191 -20.28 -13.47 -10.53
C LEU A 191 -19.97 -14.19 -9.22
N THR A 192 -20.88 -15.01 -8.72
CA THR A 192 -20.72 -15.88 -7.55
C THR A 192 -19.58 -16.90 -7.73
N TRP A 193 -19.40 -17.43 -8.96
CA TRP A 193 -18.28 -18.31 -9.28
C TRP A 193 -16.96 -17.55 -9.25
N LEU A 194 -16.92 -16.34 -9.82
CA LEU A 194 -15.69 -15.54 -9.76
C LEU A 194 -15.28 -15.30 -8.32
N SER A 195 -16.17 -14.75 -7.48
CA SER A 195 -15.87 -14.42 -6.09
C SER A 195 -15.34 -15.63 -5.30
N SER A 196 -15.89 -16.82 -5.57
CA SER A 196 -15.49 -18.07 -4.91
C SER A 196 -14.13 -18.57 -5.42
N LEU A 197 -13.90 -18.54 -6.74
CA LEU A 197 -12.68 -19.06 -7.34
C LEU A 197 -11.45 -18.15 -7.11
N LEU A 198 -11.64 -16.88 -6.80
CA LEU A 198 -10.53 -15.96 -6.46
C LEU A 198 -9.74 -16.39 -5.22
N ILE A 199 -10.30 -17.25 -4.38
CA ILE A 199 -9.63 -17.79 -3.18
C ILE A 199 -8.62 -18.88 -3.57
N LEU A 200 -8.88 -19.61 -4.64
CA LEU A 200 -8.16 -20.83 -5.03
C LEU A 200 -6.64 -20.64 -5.20
N PRO A 201 -6.13 -19.61 -5.89
CA PRO A 201 -4.70 -19.40 -6.04
C PRO A 201 -3.97 -19.31 -4.70
N TYR A 202 -4.57 -18.64 -3.73
CA TYR A 202 -3.95 -18.43 -2.41
C TYR A 202 -3.98 -19.69 -1.56
N ILE A 203 -5.09 -20.46 -1.57
CA ILE A 203 -5.17 -21.75 -0.85
C ILE A 203 -4.17 -22.75 -1.42
N VAL A 204 -4.07 -22.87 -2.75
CA VAL A 204 -3.18 -23.84 -3.42
C VAL A 204 -1.71 -23.46 -3.21
N LEU A 205 -1.38 -22.17 -3.34
CA LEU A 205 0.00 -21.72 -3.24
C LEU A 205 0.49 -21.55 -1.79
N LEU A 206 -0.39 -21.39 -0.80
CA LEU A 206 -0.02 -21.18 0.60
C LEU A 206 0.87 -22.32 1.16
N PRO A 207 0.53 -23.61 1.04
CA PRO A 207 1.37 -24.69 1.50
C PRO A 207 2.75 -24.68 0.83
N PHE A 208 2.80 -24.42 -0.47
CA PHE A 208 4.06 -24.31 -1.21
C PHE A 208 4.90 -23.13 -0.71
N LYS A 209 4.29 -21.96 -0.50
CA LYS A 209 4.97 -20.75 0.00
C LYS A 209 5.52 -20.96 1.40
N VAL A 210 4.76 -21.64 2.28
CA VAL A 210 5.20 -22.01 3.63
C VAL A 210 6.37 -22.98 3.57
N TRP A 211 6.28 -24.04 2.75
CA TRP A 211 7.35 -25.01 2.56
C TRP A 211 8.64 -24.37 2.02
N ASP A 212 8.49 -23.49 1.03
CA ASP A 212 9.61 -22.76 0.46
C ASP A 212 10.28 -21.80 1.46
N ALA A 213 9.48 -21.07 2.26
CA ALA A 213 9.98 -20.18 3.30
C ALA A 213 10.75 -20.94 4.39
N LYS A 214 10.33 -22.17 4.73
CA LYS A 214 11.03 -23.03 5.70
C LYS A 214 12.45 -23.39 5.29
N LYS A 215 12.83 -23.32 4.02
CA LYS A 215 14.21 -23.53 3.56
C LYS A 215 15.16 -22.43 4.05
N PHE A 216 14.63 -21.24 4.33
CA PHE A 216 15.41 -20.08 4.80
C PHE A 216 15.37 -19.90 6.30
N TYR A 217 14.23 -20.23 6.91
CA TYR A 217 14.04 -20.23 8.37
C TYR A 217 12.98 -21.27 8.74
N ASN A 218 13.37 -22.29 9.46
CA ASN A 218 12.48 -23.38 9.88
C ASN A 218 11.74 -23.03 11.16
N TYR A 219 10.71 -22.16 11.03
CA TYR A 219 9.89 -21.74 12.15
C TYR A 219 9.05 -22.89 12.71
N ARG A 220 8.81 -22.85 14.03
CA ARG A 220 7.97 -23.79 14.75
C ARG A 220 6.71 -23.08 15.24
N PHE A 221 5.56 -23.63 14.89
CA PHE A 221 4.30 -23.17 15.46
C PHE A 221 4.17 -23.68 16.90
N THR A 222 4.04 -22.79 17.88
CA THR A 222 4.05 -23.14 19.31
C THR A 222 2.85 -22.54 20.01
N TRP A 223 1.87 -23.36 20.41
CA TRP A 223 0.68 -22.91 21.15
C TRP A 223 1.03 -22.29 22.51
N ASN A 224 2.08 -22.77 23.19
CA ASN A 224 2.51 -22.32 24.52
C ASN A 224 3.19 -20.94 24.51
N SER A 225 3.41 -20.34 23.35
CA SER A 225 4.07 -19.04 23.22
C SER A 225 3.10 -17.88 23.08
N ILE A 226 1.79 -18.09 23.26
CA ILE A 226 0.81 -17.00 23.25
C ILE A 226 1.09 -16.09 24.44
N ASN A 227 1.63 -14.90 24.14
CA ASN A 227 1.96 -13.92 25.16
C ASN A 227 1.16 -12.64 24.90
N LEU A 228 0.25 -12.32 25.84
CA LEU A 228 -0.57 -11.10 25.76
C LEU A 228 0.26 -9.81 25.62
N ARG A 229 1.46 -9.77 26.22
CA ARG A 229 2.35 -8.63 26.09
C ARG A 229 2.89 -8.49 24.66
N GLU A 230 3.24 -9.60 24.01
CA GLU A 230 3.67 -9.59 22.60
C GLU A 230 2.50 -9.35 21.64
N LEU A 231 1.32 -9.90 21.90
CA LEU A 231 0.10 -9.54 21.16
C LEU A 231 -0.12 -8.02 21.16
N ARG A 232 -0.04 -7.39 22.34
CA ARG A 232 -0.16 -5.93 22.46
C ARG A 232 0.95 -5.18 21.73
N SER A 233 2.17 -5.72 21.72
CA SER A 233 3.31 -5.13 20.99
C SER A 233 3.16 -5.20 19.47
N LEU A 234 2.34 -6.13 18.94
CA LEU A 234 1.96 -6.19 17.53
C LEU A 234 0.77 -5.30 17.20
N LEU A 235 -0.29 -5.35 18.02
CA LEU A 235 -1.54 -4.64 17.74
C LEU A 235 -1.37 -3.12 17.75
N PHE A 236 -0.67 -2.57 18.75
CA PHE A 236 -0.53 -1.12 18.88
C PHE A 236 0.21 -0.45 17.70
N PRO A 237 1.39 -0.93 17.27
CA PRO A 237 2.03 -0.44 16.05
C PRO A 237 1.18 -0.69 14.80
N SER A 238 0.44 -1.82 14.72
CA SER A 238 -0.41 -2.13 13.56
C SER A 238 -1.51 -1.10 13.37
N VAL A 239 -2.19 -0.70 14.46
CA VAL A 239 -3.19 0.38 14.42
C VAL A 239 -2.57 1.69 13.93
N SER A 240 -1.34 1.99 14.30
CA SER A 240 -0.70 3.22 13.84
C SER A 240 -0.36 3.24 12.35
N PHE A 241 -0.24 2.07 11.69
CA PHE A 241 -0.13 2.01 10.23
C PHE A 241 -1.42 2.44 9.51
N LEU A 242 -2.59 2.36 10.16
CA LEU A 242 -3.85 2.89 9.61
C LEU A 242 -3.83 4.42 9.45
N PHE A 243 -3.01 5.10 10.23
CA PHE A 243 -2.93 6.56 10.17
C PHE A 243 -2.45 7.07 8.81
N PHE A 244 -1.58 6.31 8.12
CA PHE A 244 -1.14 6.70 6.77
C PHE A 244 -2.26 6.61 5.73
N PRO A 245 -2.98 5.48 5.57
CA PRO A 245 -4.15 5.42 4.70
C PRO A 245 -5.21 6.47 5.03
N LEU A 246 -5.48 6.70 6.33
CA LEU A 246 -6.44 7.73 6.75
C LEU A 246 -5.99 9.13 6.34
N GLY A 247 -4.73 9.51 6.64
CA GLY A 247 -4.18 10.80 6.23
C GLY A 247 -4.20 10.97 4.71
N HIS A 248 -3.87 9.91 3.96
CA HIS A 248 -3.92 9.91 2.51
C HIS A 248 -5.35 10.10 1.96
N THR A 249 -6.33 9.43 2.57
CA THR A 249 -7.75 9.59 2.20
C THR A 249 -8.24 11.01 2.48
N ILE A 250 -7.87 11.62 3.61
CA ILE A 250 -8.19 13.01 3.92
C ILE A 250 -7.64 13.94 2.81
N VAL A 251 -6.39 13.75 2.42
CA VAL A 251 -5.77 14.52 1.33
C VAL A 251 -6.50 14.27 0.01
N LEU A 252 -6.71 13.02 -0.38
CA LEU A 252 -7.31 12.71 -1.68
C LEU A 252 -8.77 13.15 -1.79
N GLN A 253 -9.60 12.70 -0.86
CA GLN A 253 -11.03 12.94 -0.93
C GLN A 253 -11.41 14.34 -0.41
N GLY A 254 -10.76 14.81 0.64
CA GLY A 254 -10.99 16.15 1.17
C GLY A 254 -10.74 17.24 0.13
N TYR A 255 -9.60 17.17 -0.58
CA TYR A 255 -9.31 18.13 -1.66
C TYR A 255 -10.25 17.98 -2.85
N THR A 256 -10.64 16.76 -3.23
CA THR A 256 -11.60 16.54 -4.31
C THR A 256 -12.96 17.19 -3.99
N LEU A 257 -13.46 16.97 -2.76
CA LEU A 257 -14.72 17.57 -2.31
C LEU A 257 -14.64 19.11 -2.24
N LEU A 258 -13.52 19.64 -1.75
CA LEU A 258 -13.29 21.07 -1.67
C LEU A 258 -13.23 21.69 -3.07
N VAL A 259 -12.50 21.08 -4.02
CA VAL A 259 -12.44 21.55 -5.41
C VAL A 259 -13.84 21.54 -6.05
N ASN A 260 -14.62 20.48 -5.83
CA ASN A 260 -15.99 20.44 -6.34
C ASN A 260 -16.86 21.59 -5.80
N ARG A 261 -16.76 21.83 -4.50
CA ARG A 261 -17.59 22.86 -3.84
C ARG A 261 -17.27 24.28 -4.30
N PHE A 262 -16.03 24.62 -4.55
CA PHE A 262 -15.60 25.99 -4.83
C PHE A 262 -15.32 26.27 -6.31
N PHE A 263 -14.94 25.25 -7.07
CA PHE A 263 -14.51 25.41 -8.48
C PHE A 263 -15.37 24.64 -9.49
N GLY A 264 -16.28 23.78 -9.00
CA GLY A 264 -17.21 23.03 -9.83
C GLY A 264 -16.62 21.76 -10.45
N ALA A 265 -17.47 21.01 -11.16
CA ALA A 265 -17.19 19.67 -11.66
C ALA A 265 -16.03 19.62 -12.68
N ASP A 266 -15.96 20.59 -13.61
CA ASP A 266 -14.90 20.63 -14.63
C ASP A 266 -13.51 20.77 -13.99
N SER A 267 -13.42 21.59 -12.93
CA SER A 267 -12.18 21.76 -12.17
C SER A 267 -11.81 20.49 -11.39
N VAL A 268 -12.79 19.71 -10.94
CA VAL A 268 -12.55 18.40 -10.31
C VAL A 268 -11.92 17.44 -11.31
N VAL A 269 -12.41 17.42 -12.54
CA VAL A 269 -11.87 16.55 -13.60
C VAL A 269 -10.43 16.95 -13.90
N LEU A 270 -10.15 18.24 -14.13
CA LEU A 270 -8.82 18.77 -14.36
C LEU A 270 -7.87 18.45 -13.18
N PHE A 271 -8.31 18.69 -11.94
CA PHE A 271 -7.56 18.40 -10.72
C PHE A 271 -7.22 16.91 -10.60
N ASN A 272 -8.20 16.03 -10.78
CA ASN A 272 -8.02 14.59 -10.62
C ASN A 272 -7.15 13.98 -11.72
N THR A 273 -7.29 14.40 -12.98
CA THR A 273 -6.47 13.90 -14.09
C THR A 273 -5.01 14.32 -13.92
N THR A 274 -4.75 15.60 -13.59
CA THR A 274 -3.39 16.10 -13.31
C THR A 274 -2.76 15.35 -12.13
N ARG A 275 -3.50 15.19 -11.04
CA ARG A 275 -3.06 14.43 -9.86
C ARG A 275 -2.73 12.98 -10.19
N THR A 276 -3.52 12.33 -11.05
CA THR A 276 -3.31 10.93 -11.44
C THR A 276 -2.00 10.73 -12.16
N LEU A 277 -1.62 11.60 -13.08
CA LEU A 277 -0.31 11.56 -13.74
C LEU A 277 0.83 11.68 -12.73
N CYS A 278 0.75 12.65 -11.80
CA CYS A 278 1.76 12.83 -10.76
C CYS A 278 1.84 11.63 -9.81
N ASN A 279 0.70 11.06 -9.39
CA ASN A 279 0.67 9.89 -8.52
C ASN A 279 1.23 8.63 -9.19
N SER A 280 1.01 8.43 -10.49
CA SER A 280 1.62 7.33 -11.24
C SER A 280 3.14 7.41 -11.21
N THR A 281 3.69 8.61 -11.37
CA THR A 281 5.14 8.88 -11.25
C THR A 281 5.65 8.61 -9.83
N LYS A 282 4.91 9.04 -8.81
CA LYS A 282 5.23 8.77 -7.40
C LYS A 282 5.28 7.28 -7.11
N GLY A 283 4.38 6.50 -7.69
CA GLY A 283 4.38 5.04 -7.59
C GLY A 283 5.71 4.42 -8.06
N LEU A 284 6.26 4.89 -9.18
CA LEU A 284 7.56 4.43 -9.67
C LEU A 284 8.72 4.79 -8.73
N LEU A 285 8.71 5.99 -8.16
CA LEU A 285 9.73 6.41 -7.18
C LEU A 285 9.64 5.59 -5.88
N GLY A 286 8.44 5.12 -5.53
CA GLY A 286 8.20 4.24 -4.37
C GLY A 286 8.95 2.90 -4.44
N ILE A 287 9.38 2.45 -5.64
CA ILE A 287 10.17 1.25 -5.82
C ILE A 287 11.50 1.33 -5.04
N ILE A 288 12.14 2.50 -5.02
CA ILE A 288 13.38 2.71 -4.27
C ILE A 288 13.13 2.45 -2.78
N ASN A 289 12.04 3.01 -2.25
CA ASN A 289 11.67 2.90 -0.85
C ASN A 289 11.37 1.46 -0.43
N SER A 290 10.55 0.76 -1.22
CA SER A 290 10.19 -0.64 -0.94
C SER A 290 11.39 -1.57 -1.00
N SER A 291 12.37 -1.28 -1.84
CA SER A 291 13.57 -2.09 -2.02
C SER A 291 14.57 -1.93 -0.88
N VAL A 292 14.67 -0.73 -0.31
CA VAL A 292 15.62 -0.42 0.78
C VAL A 292 15.03 -0.76 2.16
N TRP A 293 13.73 -0.77 2.30
CA TRP A 293 13.04 -1.02 3.56
C TRP A 293 13.52 -2.27 4.33
N PRO A 294 13.61 -3.49 3.74
CA PRO A 294 14.06 -4.67 4.47
C PRO A 294 15.47 -4.51 5.02
N GLU A 295 16.37 -3.89 4.23
CA GLU A 295 17.76 -3.68 4.63
C GLU A 295 17.88 -2.75 5.83
N TYR A 296 16.98 -1.77 5.97
CA TYR A 296 16.90 -0.95 7.18
C TYR A 296 16.53 -1.77 8.42
N SER A 297 15.50 -2.63 8.32
CA SER A 297 15.06 -3.45 9.45
C SER A 297 16.18 -4.38 9.93
N ILE A 298 16.92 -4.98 8.99
CA ILE A 298 18.04 -5.86 9.28
C ILE A 298 19.19 -5.09 9.93
N SER A 299 19.63 -3.97 9.31
CA SER A 299 20.72 -3.15 9.83
C SER A 299 20.42 -2.58 11.22
N TYR A 300 19.15 -2.31 11.52
CA TYR A 300 18.72 -1.87 12.84
C TYR A 300 18.88 -2.99 13.89
N GLY A 301 18.48 -4.22 13.57
CA GLY A 301 18.65 -5.37 14.45
C GLY A 301 20.14 -5.72 14.68
N GLU A 302 20.99 -5.58 13.65
CA GLU A 302 22.45 -5.75 13.73
C GLU A 302 23.15 -4.59 14.46
N LYS A 303 22.45 -3.49 14.79
CA LYS A 303 22.99 -2.22 15.33
C LYS A 303 24.06 -1.59 14.42
N ASP A 304 23.99 -1.88 13.11
CA ASP A 304 24.90 -1.31 12.11
C ASP A 304 24.39 0.08 11.65
N TYR A 305 24.62 1.08 12.49
CA TYR A 305 24.19 2.47 12.22
C TYR A 305 24.96 3.11 11.06
N GLU A 306 26.15 2.62 10.71
CA GLU A 306 26.87 3.11 9.53
C GLU A 306 26.18 2.69 8.24
N ARG A 307 25.79 1.44 8.17
CA ARG A 307 25.02 0.88 7.06
C ARG A 307 23.66 1.60 6.93
N MET A 308 22.97 1.82 8.06
CA MET A 308 21.70 2.58 8.06
C MET A 308 21.88 3.99 7.49
N ARG A 309 22.94 4.72 7.89
CA ARG A 309 23.25 6.07 7.36
C ARG A 309 23.57 6.04 5.86
N ALA A 310 24.30 5.04 5.42
CA ALA A 310 24.64 4.88 4.02
C ALA A 310 23.40 4.59 3.15
N LEU A 311 22.51 3.69 3.62
CA LEU A 311 21.22 3.38 2.98
C LEU A 311 20.33 4.62 2.90
N HIS A 312 20.19 5.36 4.00
CA HIS A 312 19.38 6.58 4.07
C HIS A 312 19.85 7.63 3.06
N ARG A 313 21.13 7.97 3.08
CA ARG A 313 21.70 8.95 2.14
C ARG A 313 21.47 8.56 0.68
N LYS A 314 21.66 7.27 0.35
CA LYS A 314 21.43 6.75 -1.01
C LYS A 314 19.94 6.81 -1.38
N ALA A 315 19.05 6.31 -0.53
CA ALA A 315 17.62 6.29 -0.80
C ALA A 315 17.08 7.72 -1.02
N VAL A 316 17.36 8.65 -0.12
CA VAL A 316 16.92 10.05 -0.23
C VAL A 316 17.51 10.73 -1.46
N LYS A 317 18.84 10.54 -1.73
CA LYS A 317 19.49 11.12 -2.90
C LYS A 317 18.87 10.63 -4.22
N TRP A 318 18.71 9.32 -4.38
CA TRP A 318 18.16 8.76 -5.62
C TRP A 318 16.69 9.07 -5.81
N THR A 319 15.90 9.08 -4.72
CA THR A 319 14.49 9.49 -4.78
C THR A 319 14.36 10.97 -5.13
N PHE A 320 15.21 11.85 -4.58
CA PHE A 320 15.22 13.28 -4.91
C PHE A 320 15.60 13.52 -6.37
N LEU A 321 16.70 12.93 -6.82
CA LEU A 321 17.14 13.07 -8.23
C LEU A 321 16.10 12.50 -9.20
N GLY A 322 15.55 11.34 -8.88
CA GLY A 322 14.47 10.72 -9.67
C GLY A 322 13.21 11.57 -9.71
N ALA A 323 12.81 12.18 -8.57
CA ALA A 323 11.65 13.05 -8.51
C ALA A 323 11.84 14.32 -9.38
N ILE A 324 13.01 14.93 -9.32
CA ILE A 324 13.34 16.09 -10.19
C ILE A 324 13.32 15.68 -11.66
N ALA A 325 14.03 14.61 -12.03
CA ALA A 325 14.08 14.14 -13.41
C ALA A 325 12.69 13.80 -13.96
N ALA A 326 11.87 13.10 -13.17
CA ALA A 326 10.51 12.79 -13.54
C ALA A 326 9.62 14.03 -13.63
N SER A 327 9.80 15.00 -12.73
CA SER A 327 9.06 16.28 -12.77
C SER A 327 9.40 17.08 -14.04
N LEU A 328 10.67 17.16 -14.40
CA LEU A 328 11.10 17.82 -15.65
C LEU A 328 10.55 17.09 -16.90
N ALA A 329 10.61 15.75 -16.90
CA ALA A 329 10.02 14.96 -17.96
C ALA A 329 8.51 15.20 -18.10
N LEU A 330 7.76 15.23 -16.98
CA LEU A 330 6.33 15.52 -17.02
C LEU A 330 5.98 16.94 -17.42
N LEU A 331 6.84 17.93 -17.17
CA LEU A 331 6.62 19.29 -17.66
C LEU A 331 6.76 19.37 -19.18
N ILE A 332 7.64 18.56 -19.78
CA ILE A 332 7.91 18.54 -21.23
C ILE A 332 6.92 17.62 -21.96
N ILE A 333 6.77 16.38 -21.48
CA ILE A 333 5.99 15.33 -22.15
C ILE A 333 4.53 15.36 -21.68
N GLY A 334 4.28 15.88 -20.48
CA GLY A 334 2.96 15.87 -19.83
C GLY A 334 1.83 16.44 -20.68
N PRO A 335 1.97 17.58 -21.37
CA PRO A 335 0.91 18.09 -22.23
C PRO A 335 0.50 17.10 -23.33
N TYR A 336 1.47 16.45 -23.96
CA TYR A 336 1.21 15.44 -25.01
C TYR A 336 0.56 14.18 -24.45
N LEU A 337 1.05 13.69 -23.30
CA LEU A 337 0.44 12.55 -22.61
C LEU A 337 -0.99 12.87 -22.16
N TYR A 338 -1.21 14.09 -21.69
CA TYR A 338 -2.50 14.54 -21.20
C TYR A 338 -3.52 14.64 -22.33
N ASP A 339 -3.13 15.26 -23.45
CA ASP A 339 -3.97 15.39 -24.64
C ASP A 339 -4.31 14.02 -25.24
N PHE A 340 -3.32 13.14 -25.39
CA PHE A 340 -3.51 11.77 -25.86
C PHE A 340 -4.46 10.98 -24.95
N TRP A 341 -4.29 11.11 -23.62
CA TRP A 341 -5.09 10.36 -22.63
C TRP A 341 -6.53 10.88 -22.53
N THR A 342 -6.70 12.20 -22.56
CA THR A 342 -8.03 12.85 -22.46
C THR A 342 -8.68 13.05 -23.83
N GLN A 343 -8.02 12.66 -24.92
CA GLN A 343 -8.49 12.88 -26.31
C GLN A 343 -8.88 14.34 -26.57
N GLY A 344 -8.13 15.28 -26.00
CA GLY A 344 -8.38 16.71 -26.13
C GLY A 344 -9.58 17.25 -25.33
N ALA A 345 -10.27 16.41 -24.56
CA ALA A 345 -11.48 16.82 -23.83
C ALA A 345 -11.20 17.76 -22.65
N ILE A 346 -9.96 17.81 -22.14
CA ILE A 346 -9.59 18.60 -20.97
C ILE A 346 -8.34 19.43 -21.28
N LEU A 347 -8.41 20.74 -21.10
CA LEU A 347 -7.28 21.64 -21.32
C LEU A 347 -6.19 21.44 -20.26
N PHE A 348 -4.95 21.25 -20.72
CA PHE A 348 -3.79 21.12 -19.84
C PHE A 348 -3.49 22.44 -19.12
N SER A 349 -3.24 22.37 -17.80
CA SER A 349 -2.83 23.52 -17.00
C SER A 349 -1.39 23.38 -16.48
N TYR A 350 -0.48 24.16 -17.02
CA TYR A 350 0.91 24.20 -16.55
C TYR A 350 1.05 24.61 -15.09
N SER A 351 0.27 25.60 -14.64
CA SER A 351 0.34 26.08 -13.26
C SER A 351 -0.10 25.01 -12.26
N LEU A 352 -1.17 24.27 -12.59
CA LEU A 352 -1.65 23.18 -11.77
C LEU A 352 -0.66 22.00 -11.76
N MET A 353 -0.13 21.62 -12.93
CA MET A 353 0.89 20.59 -13.05
C MET A 353 2.13 20.94 -12.23
N ALA A 354 2.66 22.16 -12.37
CA ALA A 354 3.82 22.64 -11.62
C ALA A 354 3.59 22.56 -10.11
N SER A 355 2.39 22.94 -9.64
CA SER A 355 2.01 22.84 -8.23
C SER A 355 2.09 21.40 -7.71
N PHE A 356 1.55 20.44 -8.46
CA PHE A 356 1.62 19.02 -8.10
C PHE A 356 3.04 18.47 -8.18
N LEU A 357 3.88 18.92 -9.12
CA LEU A 357 5.26 18.45 -9.26
C LEU A 357 6.14 18.94 -8.10
N VAL A 358 5.96 20.16 -7.63
CA VAL A 358 6.65 20.67 -6.43
C VAL A 358 6.26 19.82 -5.20
N ILE A 359 4.97 19.51 -5.06
CA ILE A 359 4.46 18.65 -3.99
C ILE A 359 5.06 17.25 -4.12
N LEU A 360 5.08 16.67 -5.34
CA LEU A 360 5.66 15.36 -5.61
C LEU A 360 7.12 15.24 -5.17
N VAL A 361 7.94 16.24 -5.47
CA VAL A 361 9.37 16.24 -5.06
C VAL A 361 9.47 16.23 -3.54
N LEU A 362 8.76 17.13 -2.85
CA LEU A 362 8.81 17.23 -1.39
C LEU A 362 8.24 15.97 -0.71
N GLU A 363 7.13 15.45 -1.21
CA GLU A 363 6.50 14.22 -0.72
C GLU A 363 7.44 13.03 -0.90
N SER A 364 8.07 12.89 -2.06
CA SER A 364 9.00 11.79 -2.34
C SER A 364 10.22 11.80 -1.40
N VAL A 365 10.74 12.97 -1.07
CA VAL A 365 11.88 13.12 -0.16
C VAL A 365 11.51 12.71 1.27
N TRP A 366 10.39 13.22 1.82
CA TRP A 366 10.04 12.87 3.17
C TRP A 366 9.59 11.42 3.31
N THR A 367 8.92 10.85 2.31
CA THR A 367 8.57 9.42 2.31
C THR A 367 9.81 8.54 2.29
N ALA A 368 10.85 8.87 1.49
CA ALA A 368 12.13 8.17 1.54
C ALA A 368 12.82 8.30 2.91
N SER A 369 12.76 9.49 3.53
CA SER A 369 13.32 9.70 4.88
C SER A 369 12.53 8.97 5.96
N SER A 370 11.23 8.75 5.80
CA SER A 370 10.37 8.09 6.79
C SER A 370 10.62 6.57 6.87
N ILE A 371 11.27 5.98 5.88
CA ILE A 371 11.53 4.54 5.84
C ILE A 371 12.27 4.06 7.09
N THR A 372 13.23 4.83 7.61
CA THR A 372 13.93 4.49 8.86
C THR A 372 12.98 4.34 10.05
N LEU A 373 12.01 5.25 10.19
CA LEU A 373 11.00 5.21 11.25
C LEU A 373 10.02 4.06 11.05
N ILE A 374 9.59 3.85 9.81
CA ILE A 374 8.63 2.80 9.44
C ILE A 374 9.27 1.40 9.60
N ALA A 375 10.50 1.21 9.13
CA ALA A 375 11.21 -0.07 9.19
C ALA A 375 11.55 -0.52 10.61
N THR A 376 11.63 0.42 11.56
CA THR A 376 11.88 0.17 12.99
C THR A 376 10.62 0.20 13.85
N ASN A 377 9.43 0.33 13.24
CA ASN A 377 8.12 0.46 13.91
C ASN A 377 8.01 1.70 14.84
N ASN A 378 8.86 2.73 14.64
CA ASN A 378 8.83 3.99 15.39
C ASN A 378 8.01 5.08 14.68
N HIS A 379 6.95 4.69 13.97
CA HIS A 379 6.21 5.57 13.07
C HIS A 379 4.88 6.10 13.65
N THR A 380 4.46 5.70 14.85
CA THR A 380 3.17 6.11 15.43
C THR A 380 3.01 7.64 15.47
N LYS A 381 4.03 8.35 16.00
CA LYS A 381 4.03 9.82 16.04
C LYS A 381 4.01 10.43 14.64
N LEU A 382 4.70 9.78 13.70
CA LEU A 382 4.70 10.19 12.28
C LEU A 382 3.30 10.08 11.67
N GLY A 383 2.58 8.99 11.91
CA GLY A 383 1.22 8.80 11.41
C GLY A 383 0.22 9.80 11.96
N VAL A 384 0.25 10.04 13.29
CA VAL A 384 -0.59 11.07 13.93
C VAL A 384 -0.27 12.46 13.37
N LEU A 385 1.02 12.78 13.23
CA LEU A 385 1.46 14.07 12.67
C LEU A 385 0.99 14.22 11.22
N TYR A 386 0.97 13.12 10.45
CA TYR A 386 0.48 13.15 9.06
C TYR A 386 -1.01 13.50 9.00
N ILE A 387 -1.86 12.87 9.81
CA ILE A 387 -3.28 13.23 9.89
C ILE A 387 -3.45 14.70 10.28
N ALA A 388 -2.77 15.14 11.35
CA ALA A 388 -2.86 16.53 11.82
C ALA A 388 -2.42 17.53 10.73
N SER A 389 -1.30 17.24 10.03
CA SER A 389 -0.79 18.10 8.96
C SER A 389 -1.72 18.08 7.72
N ALA A 390 -2.34 16.93 7.40
CA ALA A 390 -3.33 16.81 6.33
C ALA A 390 -4.58 17.66 6.62
N LEU A 391 -5.10 17.60 7.85
CA LEU A 391 -6.22 18.44 8.28
C LEU A 391 -5.86 19.94 8.27
N THR A 392 -4.67 20.31 8.73
CA THR A 392 -4.18 21.70 8.69
C THR A 392 -4.07 22.21 7.25
N SER A 393 -3.53 21.39 6.33
CA SER A 393 -3.44 21.78 4.92
C SER A 393 -4.82 21.89 4.26
N LEU A 394 -5.76 21.03 4.61
CA LEU A 394 -7.14 21.11 4.12
C LEU A 394 -7.88 22.35 4.64
N ALA A 395 -7.68 22.71 5.91
CA ALA A 395 -8.23 23.95 6.47
C ALA A 395 -7.66 25.19 5.75
N LEU A 396 -6.35 25.21 5.47
CA LEU A 396 -5.74 26.27 4.68
C LEU A 396 -6.27 26.29 3.24
N ALA A 397 -6.47 25.12 2.62
CA ALA A 397 -7.08 25.02 1.29
C ALA A 397 -8.49 25.62 1.27
N PHE A 398 -9.28 25.34 2.32
CA PHE A 398 -10.62 25.89 2.48
C PHE A 398 -10.60 27.43 2.58
N THR A 399 -9.71 28.00 3.40
CA THR A 399 -9.59 29.46 3.51
C THR A 399 -9.15 30.11 2.20
N LEU A 400 -8.17 29.54 1.50
CA LEU A 400 -7.71 30.04 0.20
C LEU A 400 -8.84 29.96 -0.85
N ALA A 401 -9.58 28.85 -0.91
CA ALA A 401 -10.71 28.71 -1.82
C ALA A 401 -11.84 29.72 -1.53
N SER A 402 -12.12 29.99 -0.24
CA SER A 402 -13.10 30.99 0.18
C SER A 402 -12.69 32.41 -0.21
N TRP A 403 -11.40 32.70 -0.30
CA TRP A 403 -10.85 33.99 -0.76
C TRP A 403 -10.70 34.07 -2.28
N ARG A 404 -11.33 33.16 -3.03
CA ARG A 404 -11.29 33.09 -4.49
C ARG A 404 -9.89 32.96 -5.09
N SER A 405 -8.98 32.30 -4.37
CA SER A 405 -7.65 31.94 -4.88
C SER A 405 -7.77 30.98 -6.05
N SER A 406 -6.76 30.93 -6.91
CA SER A 406 -6.72 29.98 -8.03
C SER A 406 -6.64 28.53 -7.55
N LEU A 407 -7.09 27.58 -8.37
CA LEU A 407 -7.01 26.15 -8.09
C LEU A 407 -5.55 25.70 -7.77
N SER A 408 -4.57 26.25 -8.47
CA SER A 408 -3.15 25.97 -8.25
C SER A 408 -2.68 26.43 -6.86
N GLN A 409 -3.13 27.61 -6.40
CA GLN A 409 -2.83 28.11 -5.05
C GLN A 409 -3.46 27.25 -3.96
N VAL A 410 -4.69 26.80 -4.19
CA VAL A 410 -5.37 25.87 -3.27
C VAL A 410 -4.60 24.56 -3.17
N VAL A 411 -4.11 24.01 -4.29
CA VAL A 411 -3.28 22.80 -4.31
C VAL A 411 -1.95 23.00 -3.59
N LEU A 412 -1.32 24.17 -3.72
CA LEU A 412 -0.06 24.49 -3.03
C LEU A 412 -0.20 24.49 -1.50
N SER A 413 -1.39 24.57 -0.92
CA SER A 413 -1.59 24.41 0.53
C SER A 413 -1.15 23.05 1.05
N LEU A 414 -1.10 22.00 0.18
CA LEU A 414 -0.53 20.70 0.50
C LEU A 414 0.94 20.76 0.87
N LEU A 415 1.68 21.78 0.43
CA LEU A 415 3.09 21.97 0.82
C LEU A 415 3.24 22.09 2.33
N VAL A 416 2.26 22.65 3.03
CA VAL A 416 2.29 22.78 4.50
C VAL A 416 2.37 21.40 5.14
N ALA A 417 1.51 20.47 4.73
CA ALA A 417 1.56 19.10 5.23
C ALA A 417 2.90 18.43 4.93
N HIS A 418 3.35 18.51 3.69
CA HIS A 418 4.59 17.84 3.25
C HIS A 418 5.84 18.50 3.86
N MET A 419 5.86 19.82 4.11
CA MET A 419 6.96 20.50 4.83
C MET A 419 7.04 20.07 6.30
N ILE A 420 5.88 19.97 6.99
CA ILE A 420 5.83 19.46 8.37
C ILE A 420 6.39 18.04 8.41
N MET A 421 5.97 17.17 7.49
CA MET A 421 6.44 15.80 7.41
C MET A 421 7.93 15.72 7.08
N ALA A 422 8.43 16.54 6.15
CA ALA A 422 9.83 16.58 5.77
C ALA A 422 10.73 17.01 6.92
N THR A 423 10.35 18.06 7.66
CA THR A 423 11.11 18.54 8.82
C THR A 423 11.15 17.50 9.94
N TYR A 424 10.01 16.84 10.20
CA TYR A 424 9.95 15.80 11.21
C TYR A 424 10.82 14.59 10.83
N THR A 425 10.66 14.05 9.63
CA THR A 425 11.37 12.83 9.18
C THR A 425 12.88 13.05 9.08
N THR A 426 13.34 14.22 8.62
CA THR A 426 14.76 14.53 8.55
C THR A 426 15.39 14.68 9.94
N LYS A 427 14.69 15.31 10.88
CA LYS A 427 15.17 15.50 12.26
C LYS A 427 15.27 14.17 13.01
N TYR A 428 14.21 13.38 13.01
CA TYR A 428 14.14 12.13 13.78
C TYR A 428 14.82 10.96 13.07
N GLY A 429 14.81 10.91 11.74
CA GLY A 429 15.57 9.94 10.98
C GLY A 429 17.08 10.05 11.21
N ARG A 430 17.62 11.26 11.38
CA ARG A 430 19.03 11.48 11.75
C ARG A 430 19.35 10.93 13.15
N ARG A 431 18.47 11.13 14.12
CA ARG A 431 18.66 10.61 15.50
C ARG A 431 18.71 9.08 15.53
N LEU A 432 17.77 8.41 14.90
CA LEU A 432 17.77 6.93 14.83
C LEU A 432 19.02 6.39 14.11
N ASN A 433 19.43 7.04 13.05
CA ASN A 433 20.64 6.64 12.31
C ASN A 433 21.95 6.90 13.09
N SER A 434 21.93 7.70 14.14
CA SER A 434 23.11 7.96 15.00
C SER A 434 23.17 7.06 16.24
N GLY A 435 22.13 6.23 16.46
CA GLY A 435 22.04 5.37 17.65
C GLY A 435 21.71 6.15 18.95
N THR A 436 21.39 7.44 18.83
CA THR A 436 20.93 8.28 19.95
C THR A 436 19.41 8.32 19.93
N SER A 437 18.77 7.38 20.62
CA SER A 437 17.31 7.34 20.82
C SER A 437 16.90 8.16 22.03
#